data_c5832407d5ed820191a40d05d952d674
#
_entry.id   c5832407d5ed820191a40d05d952d674
#
_cell.length_a   1.000
_cell.length_b   1.000
_cell.length_c   1.000
_cell.angle_alpha   90.00
_cell.angle_beta   90.00
_cell.angle_gamma   90.00
#
_symmetry.space_group_name_H-M   'P 1'
#
loop_
_entity.id
_entity.type
_entity.pdbx_description
1 polymer ?
#
loop_
_entity_poly.entity_id
_entity_poly.type
_entity_poly.pdbx_seq_one_letter_code
_entity_poly.pdbx_strand_id
1 'polypeptide(L)'
;MAYLELKNVSYVYPNGYTAVEDVSMAFKEGEAVAIIGQNGAGKTTTVKLMNGLLRPSKGEILLEGESTENKTTASIARKVGYVFQNPDDQIFQESIYKEIAYGLVKQKMSHEEVKRRALEAARLCGLEEDLEEHPYNLPYSKRKFITIAAIVAMDPKVVILDEPTAGQDRASIQLLGDIVHKLAEKNKIVITITHDMEFVVKYFKRVIVMAEKKVRRDGGPREIFWDG
;
A
#
# COMPACT_ATOMS: atom_id res chain seq x y z
N MET A 1 6.68 19.59 -3.14
CA MET A 1 7.48 18.72 -4.01
C MET A 1 6.93 17.32 -3.89
N ALA A 2 6.86 16.52 -4.95
CA ALA A 2 6.39 15.14 -4.86
C ALA A 2 7.45 14.28 -4.15
N TYR A 3 7.00 13.35 -3.30
CA TYR A 3 7.85 12.38 -2.62
C TYR A 3 8.07 11.12 -3.47
N LEU A 4 7.00 10.65 -4.11
CA LEU A 4 7.01 9.53 -5.06
C LEU A 4 6.43 10.03 -6.38
N GLU A 5 7.15 9.80 -7.49
CA GLU A 5 6.73 10.27 -8.81
C GLU A 5 7.03 9.21 -9.87
N LEU A 6 6.06 8.95 -10.71
CA LEU A 6 6.19 8.16 -11.93
C LEU A 6 6.17 9.11 -13.13
N LYS A 7 7.14 9.00 -14.02
CA LYS A 7 7.25 9.84 -15.24
C LYS A 7 7.26 8.97 -16.49
N ASN A 8 6.18 9.03 -17.24
CA ASN A 8 5.98 8.31 -18.51
C ASN A 8 6.32 6.82 -18.41
N VAL A 9 5.92 6.20 -17.29
CA VAL A 9 6.27 4.82 -16.96
C VAL A 9 5.47 3.85 -17.79
N SER A 10 6.18 2.91 -18.44
CA SER A 10 5.58 1.77 -19.12
C SER A 10 6.20 0.47 -18.62
N TYR A 11 5.41 -0.60 -18.66
CA TYR A 11 5.89 -1.93 -18.29
C TYR A 11 5.32 -3.01 -19.20
N VAL A 12 6.22 -3.84 -19.70
CA VAL A 12 5.91 -5.00 -20.55
C VAL A 12 6.43 -6.25 -19.84
N TYR A 13 5.55 -7.23 -19.63
CA TYR A 13 5.94 -8.53 -19.08
C TYR A 13 6.81 -9.31 -20.07
N PRO A 14 7.61 -10.30 -19.60
CA PRO A 14 8.49 -11.09 -20.48
C PRO A 14 7.76 -11.82 -21.63
N ASN A 15 6.47 -12.09 -21.47
CA ASN A 15 5.62 -12.68 -22.51
C ASN A 15 5.13 -11.68 -23.57
N GLY A 16 5.59 -10.43 -23.56
CA GLY A 16 5.19 -9.36 -24.48
C GLY A 16 3.92 -8.60 -24.09
N TYR A 17 3.25 -8.98 -22.98
CA TYR A 17 2.03 -8.29 -22.55
C TYR A 17 2.36 -6.93 -21.93
N THR A 18 1.88 -5.85 -22.54
CA THR A 18 1.96 -4.50 -21.98
C THR A 18 0.94 -4.36 -20.86
N ALA A 19 1.38 -4.11 -19.64
CA ALA A 19 0.51 -3.99 -18.46
C ALA A 19 0.30 -2.54 -18.01
N VAL A 20 1.27 -1.66 -18.29
CA VAL A 20 1.24 -0.23 -18.00
C VAL A 20 1.82 0.51 -19.17
N GLU A 21 1.17 1.60 -19.60
CA GLU A 21 1.55 2.37 -20.78
C GLU A 21 1.49 3.86 -20.49
N ASP A 22 2.63 4.53 -20.55
CA ASP A 22 2.80 5.98 -20.42
C ASP A 22 2.08 6.58 -19.18
N VAL A 23 2.30 5.97 -18.02
CA VAL A 23 1.68 6.38 -16.77
C VAL A 23 2.55 7.41 -16.06
N SER A 24 1.94 8.56 -15.74
CA SER A 24 2.55 9.61 -14.92
C SER A 24 1.66 9.90 -13.72
N MET A 25 2.25 9.86 -12.52
CA MET A 25 1.57 10.12 -11.24
C MET A 25 2.56 10.77 -10.29
N ALA A 26 2.08 11.63 -9.41
CA ALA A 26 2.91 12.26 -8.38
C ALA A 26 2.17 12.27 -7.05
N PHE A 27 2.84 11.90 -5.96
CA PHE A 27 2.28 11.78 -4.61
C PHE A 27 3.05 12.66 -3.64
N LYS A 28 2.30 13.40 -2.80
CA LYS A 28 2.87 14.29 -1.78
C LYS A 28 2.63 13.72 -0.39
N GLU A 29 3.44 14.14 0.55
CA GLU A 29 3.30 13.77 1.96
C GLU A 29 1.92 14.16 2.50
N GLY A 30 1.35 13.28 3.34
CA GLY A 30 0.03 13.47 3.93
C GLY A 30 -1.14 13.17 2.98
N GLU A 31 -0.89 12.72 1.75
CA GLU A 31 -1.96 12.35 0.83
C GLU A 31 -2.47 10.93 1.06
N ALA A 32 -3.80 10.77 1.11
CA ALA A 32 -4.48 9.51 0.92
C ALA A 32 -5.10 9.49 -0.48
N VAL A 33 -4.67 8.56 -1.33
CA VAL A 33 -5.05 8.48 -2.74
C VAL A 33 -5.63 7.11 -3.06
N ALA A 34 -6.80 7.06 -3.66
CA ALA A 34 -7.38 5.82 -4.19
C ALA A 34 -7.03 5.66 -5.68
N ILE A 35 -6.61 4.46 -6.06
CA ILE A 35 -6.45 4.07 -7.48
C ILE A 35 -7.55 3.08 -7.81
N ILE A 36 -8.44 3.47 -8.71
CA ILE A 36 -9.58 2.69 -9.13
C ILE A 36 -9.52 2.34 -10.62
N GLY A 37 -10.29 1.35 -11.05
CA GLY A 37 -10.36 0.93 -12.45
C GLY A 37 -10.67 -0.55 -12.58
N GLN A 38 -11.03 -1.00 -13.77
CA GLN A 38 -11.37 -2.40 -14.04
C GLN A 38 -10.19 -3.35 -13.83
N ASN A 39 -10.49 -4.64 -13.73
CA ASN A 39 -9.45 -5.68 -13.73
C ASN A 39 -8.67 -5.62 -15.05
N GLY A 40 -7.34 -5.76 -14.94
CA GLY A 40 -6.45 -5.61 -16.11
C GLY A 40 -6.11 -4.16 -16.49
N ALA A 41 -6.60 -3.14 -15.77
CA ALA A 41 -6.25 -1.73 -16.01
C ALA A 41 -4.80 -1.36 -15.67
N GLY A 42 -4.03 -2.27 -15.05
CA GLY A 42 -2.62 -2.05 -14.70
C GLY A 42 -2.38 -1.61 -13.26
N LYS A 43 -3.40 -1.50 -12.40
CA LYS A 43 -3.29 -0.97 -11.03
C LYS A 43 -2.24 -1.68 -10.18
N THR A 44 -2.37 -3.00 -10.00
CA THR A 44 -1.41 -3.81 -9.21
C THR A 44 0.00 -3.79 -9.81
N THR A 45 0.13 -3.80 -11.14
CA THR A 45 1.43 -3.66 -11.81
C THR A 45 2.06 -2.29 -11.50
N THR A 46 1.27 -1.22 -11.54
CA THR A 46 1.74 0.14 -11.23
C THR A 46 2.27 0.24 -9.79
N VAL A 47 1.56 -0.32 -8.80
CA VAL A 47 2.06 -0.26 -7.40
C VAL A 47 3.26 -1.18 -7.17
N LYS A 48 3.37 -2.30 -7.88
CA LYS A 48 4.59 -3.14 -7.86
C LYS A 48 5.81 -2.43 -8.46
N LEU A 49 5.61 -1.55 -9.43
CA LEU A 49 6.66 -0.66 -9.94
C LEU A 49 7.06 0.38 -8.90
N MET A 50 6.09 1.01 -8.21
CA MET A 50 6.35 1.98 -7.13
C MET A 50 7.17 1.39 -5.97
N ASN A 51 6.90 0.14 -5.59
CA ASN A 51 7.58 -0.56 -4.51
C ASN A 51 8.92 -1.20 -4.95
N GLY A 52 9.24 -1.20 -6.26
CA GLY A 52 10.47 -1.77 -6.81
C GLY A 52 10.47 -3.30 -6.95
N LEU A 53 9.31 -3.96 -6.79
CA LEU A 53 9.13 -5.38 -7.13
C LEU A 53 9.22 -5.62 -8.65
N LEU A 54 8.82 -4.61 -9.43
CA LEU A 54 9.00 -4.57 -10.87
C LEU A 54 9.86 -3.37 -11.26
N ARG A 55 10.52 -3.43 -12.41
CA ARG A 55 11.30 -2.34 -12.98
C ARG A 55 10.63 -1.82 -14.25
N PRO A 56 10.51 -0.51 -14.44
CA PRO A 56 9.88 0.02 -15.65
C PRO A 56 10.65 -0.38 -16.90
N SER A 57 9.93 -0.69 -17.98
CA SER A 57 10.51 -0.93 -19.31
C SER A 57 10.87 0.39 -20.01
N LYS A 58 10.13 1.48 -19.66
CA LYS A 58 10.36 2.87 -20.13
C LYS A 58 9.92 3.83 -19.03
N GLY A 59 10.44 5.06 -19.11
CA GLY A 59 10.17 6.09 -18.11
C GLY A 59 11.01 5.91 -16.85
N GLU A 60 10.72 6.69 -15.83
CA GLU A 60 11.45 6.66 -14.57
C GLU A 60 10.54 6.78 -13.36
N ILE A 61 10.99 6.25 -12.23
CA ILE A 61 10.32 6.39 -10.94
C ILE A 61 11.29 7.10 -10.01
N LEU A 62 10.84 8.22 -9.44
CA LEU A 62 11.58 9.01 -8.50
C LEU A 62 11.03 8.82 -7.09
N LEU A 63 11.92 8.67 -6.14
CA LEU A 63 11.65 8.62 -4.71
C LEU A 63 12.51 9.68 -4.01
N GLU A 64 11.86 10.67 -3.39
CA GLU A 64 12.56 11.85 -2.83
C GLU A 64 13.34 12.64 -3.89
N GLY A 65 12.86 12.67 -5.12
CA GLY A 65 13.53 13.34 -6.25
C GLY A 65 14.68 12.55 -6.88
N GLU A 66 15.02 11.37 -6.34
CA GLU A 66 16.09 10.52 -6.88
C GLU A 66 15.54 9.32 -7.65
N SER A 67 16.16 8.96 -8.77
CA SER A 67 15.78 7.78 -9.54
C SER A 67 15.93 6.49 -8.73
N THR A 68 14.95 5.58 -8.90
CA THR A 68 14.97 4.26 -8.27
C THR A 68 15.71 3.21 -9.09
N GLU A 69 16.18 3.54 -10.29
CA GLU A 69 16.78 2.61 -11.25
C GLU A 69 17.93 1.79 -10.64
N ASN A 70 18.85 2.46 -9.95
CA ASN A 70 20.03 1.84 -9.34
C ASN A 70 19.83 1.46 -7.86
N LYS A 71 18.59 1.59 -7.32
CA LYS A 71 18.28 1.22 -5.94
C LYS A 71 17.86 -0.24 -5.87
N THR A 72 18.28 -0.94 -4.81
CA THR A 72 17.81 -2.31 -4.57
C THR A 72 16.33 -2.31 -4.15
N THR A 73 15.61 -3.40 -4.45
CA THR A 73 14.21 -3.57 -3.99
C THR A 73 14.11 -3.40 -2.48
N ALA A 74 15.06 -3.95 -1.71
CA ALA A 74 15.09 -3.82 -0.26
C ALA A 74 15.23 -2.36 0.21
N SER A 75 16.00 -1.52 -0.49
CA SER A 75 16.13 -0.10 -0.15
C SER A 75 14.86 0.69 -0.44
N ILE A 76 14.17 0.37 -1.53
CA ILE A 76 12.88 0.97 -1.90
C ILE A 76 11.79 0.52 -0.91
N ALA A 77 11.72 -0.78 -0.59
CA ALA A 77 10.72 -1.35 0.31
C ALA A 77 10.77 -0.78 1.74
N ARG A 78 11.94 -0.26 2.19
CA ARG A 78 12.03 0.47 3.47
C ARG A 78 11.27 1.81 3.45
N LYS A 79 11.09 2.42 2.29
CA LYS A 79 10.41 3.71 2.10
C LYS A 79 8.99 3.54 1.57
N VAL A 80 8.75 2.49 0.79
CA VAL A 80 7.48 2.17 0.15
C VAL A 80 7.02 0.78 0.59
N GLY A 81 6.24 0.72 1.67
CA GLY A 81 5.64 -0.52 2.17
C GLY A 81 4.47 -0.95 1.28
N TYR A 82 4.33 -2.24 1.06
CA TYR A 82 3.28 -2.81 0.22
C TYR A 82 2.56 -3.96 0.93
N VAL A 83 1.27 -3.80 1.12
CA VAL A 83 0.37 -4.83 1.64
C VAL A 83 -0.29 -5.53 0.47
N PHE A 84 -0.04 -6.83 0.32
CA PHE A 84 -0.54 -7.64 -0.79
C PHE A 84 -2.06 -7.84 -0.69
N GLN A 85 -2.68 -8.10 -1.84
CA GLN A 85 -4.10 -8.39 -1.92
C GLN A 85 -4.49 -9.61 -1.07
N ASN A 86 -3.75 -10.71 -1.18
CA ASN A 86 -3.94 -11.90 -0.36
C ASN A 86 -2.96 -11.88 0.82
N PRO A 87 -3.43 -11.82 2.08
CA PRO A 87 -2.56 -11.82 3.26
C PRO A 87 -1.76 -13.12 3.41
N ASP A 88 -2.27 -14.26 2.90
CA ASP A 88 -1.59 -15.55 3.01
C ASP A 88 -0.33 -15.64 2.13
N ASP A 89 -0.18 -14.75 1.13
CA ASP A 89 1.05 -14.62 0.34
C ASP A 89 2.15 -13.82 1.07
N GLN A 90 1.83 -13.23 2.22
CA GLN A 90 2.73 -12.34 2.96
C GLN A 90 3.05 -12.87 4.36
N ILE A 91 2.13 -13.61 5.01
CA ILE A 91 2.28 -14.13 6.37
C ILE A 91 3.10 -15.42 6.37
N PHE A 92 4.15 -15.49 7.22
CA PHE A 92 5.02 -16.67 7.28
C PHE A 92 5.59 -16.96 8.69
N GLN A 93 5.24 -16.15 9.71
CA GLN A 93 5.70 -16.37 11.07
C GLN A 93 4.69 -17.20 11.89
N GLU A 94 5.17 -17.78 12.99
CA GLU A 94 4.39 -18.65 13.88
C GLU A 94 3.53 -17.90 14.91
N SER A 95 3.75 -16.58 15.11
CA SER A 95 2.86 -15.74 15.90
C SER A 95 2.69 -14.37 15.27
N ILE A 96 1.57 -13.71 15.60
CA ILE A 96 1.26 -12.38 15.12
C ILE A 96 2.31 -11.36 15.56
N TYR A 97 2.76 -11.46 16.82
CA TYR A 97 3.87 -10.61 17.30
C TYR A 97 5.13 -10.77 16.44
N LYS A 98 5.54 -12.03 16.16
CA LYS A 98 6.73 -12.30 15.35
C LYS A 98 6.57 -11.79 13.91
N GLU A 99 5.37 -11.90 13.34
CA GLU A 99 5.09 -11.38 12.01
C GLU A 99 5.26 -9.85 11.96
N ILE A 100 4.66 -9.12 12.91
CA ILE A 100 4.77 -7.66 13.01
C ILE A 100 6.22 -7.22 13.28
N ALA A 101 6.91 -7.93 14.17
CA ALA A 101 8.28 -7.61 14.58
C ALA A 101 9.34 -7.96 13.52
N TYR A 102 9.05 -8.85 12.58
CA TYR A 102 10.05 -9.42 11.68
C TYR A 102 10.86 -8.36 10.91
N GLY A 103 10.17 -7.41 10.28
CA GLY A 103 10.83 -6.33 9.53
C GLY A 103 11.72 -5.46 10.40
N LEU A 104 11.30 -5.17 11.63
CA LEU A 104 12.04 -4.37 12.60
C LEU A 104 13.33 -5.07 13.06
N VAL A 105 13.24 -6.38 13.33
CA VAL A 105 14.42 -7.21 13.68
C VAL A 105 15.42 -7.25 12.52
N LYS A 106 14.95 -7.38 11.28
CA LYS A 106 15.82 -7.32 10.08
C LYS A 106 16.48 -5.97 9.87
N GLN A 107 15.87 -4.89 10.36
CA GLN A 107 16.47 -3.56 10.39
C GLN A 107 17.48 -3.37 11.54
N LYS A 108 17.74 -4.41 12.35
CA LYS A 108 18.68 -4.41 13.49
C LYS A 108 18.33 -3.36 14.55
N MET A 109 17.05 -3.09 14.77
CA MET A 109 16.59 -2.23 15.85
C MET A 109 16.83 -2.88 17.22
N SER A 110 16.91 -2.07 18.27
CA SER A 110 17.00 -2.59 19.65
C SER A 110 15.72 -3.35 20.02
N HIS A 111 15.83 -4.30 20.94
CA HIS A 111 14.70 -5.11 21.40
C HIS A 111 13.56 -4.23 21.96
N GLU A 112 13.89 -3.17 22.67
CA GLU A 112 12.91 -2.22 23.23
C GLU A 112 12.15 -1.49 22.11
N GLU A 113 12.86 -1.02 21.09
CA GLU A 113 12.25 -0.32 19.96
C GLU A 113 11.38 -1.27 19.10
N VAL A 114 11.84 -2.51 18.87
CA VAL A 114 11.05 -3.56 18.22
C VAL A 114 9.74 -3.78 18.96
N LYS A 115 9.81 -4.00 20.28
CA LYS A 115 8.64 -4.23 21.13
C LYS A 115 7.67 -3.04 21.07
N ARG A 116 8.18 -1.83 21.25
CA ARG A 116 7.38 -0.60 21.22
C ARG A 116 6.63 -0.44 19.91
N ARG A 117 7.34 -0.53 18.79
CA ARG A 117 6.73 -0.36 17.44
C ARG A 117 5.77 -1.47 17.09
N ALA A 118 6.09 -2.72 17.44
CA ALA A 118 5.20 -3.85 17.19
C ALA A 118 3.87 -3.70 17.96
N LEU A 119 3.93 -3.30 19.24
CA LEU A 119 2.72 -3.05 20.04
C LEU A 119 1.91 -1.85 19.53
N GLU A 120 2.56 -0.76 19.12
CA GLU A 120 1.87 0.40 18.54
C GLU A 120 1.15 0.04 17.24
N ALA A 121 1.79 -0.75 16.35
CA ALA A 121 1.19 -1.20 15.11
C ALA A 121 0.04 -2.19 15.35
N ALA A 122 0.21 -3.12 16.30
CA ALA A 122 -0.84 -4.04 16.72
C ALA A 122 -2.08 -3.28 17.24
N ARG A 123 -1.87 -2.29 18.11
CA ARG A 123 -2.94 -1.42 18.63
C ARG A 123 -3.66 -0.68 17.52
N LEU A 124 -2.92 -0.11 16.57
CA LEU A 124 -3.52 0.58 15.43
C LEU A 124 -4.44 -0.33 14.62
N CYS A 125 -4.08 -1.60 14.52
CA CYS A 125 -4.77 -2.62 13.71
C CYS A 125 -5.75 -3.51 14.50
N GLY A 126 -5.97 -3.25 15.82
CA GLY A 126 -6.91 -4.01 16.66
C GLY A 126 -6.47 -5.45 16.91
N LEU A 127 -5.16 -5.69 17.09
CA LEU A 127 -4.56 -7.02 17.26
C LEU A 127 -3.89 -7.21 18.63
N GLU A 128 -4.15 -6.32 19.61
CA GLU A 128 -3.45 -6.33 20.90
C GLU A 128 -3.65 -7.62 21.68
N GLU A 129 -4.85 -8.20 21.60
CA GLU A 129 -5.20 -9.42 22.33
C GLU A 129 -4.77 -10.71 21.61
N ASP A 130 -4.42 -10.60 20.31
CA ASP A 130 -4.14 -11.76 19.45
C ASP A 130 -2.62 -11.99 19.25
N LEU A 131 -1.73 -11.23 19.89
CA LEU A 131 -0.29 -11.16 19.56
C LEU A 131 0.44 -12.51 19.65
N GLU A 132 0.07 -13.35 20.61
CA GLU A 132 0.68 -14.67 20.84
C GLU A 132 0.04 -15.77 19.98
N GLU A 133 -1.10 -15.46 19.33
CA GLU A 133 -1.80 -16.40 18.47
C GLU A 133 -1.04 -16.68 17.18
N HIS A 134 -1.24 -17.90 16.65
CA HIS A 134 -0.79 -18.21 15.30
C HIS A 134 -1.67 -17.47 14.29
N PRO A 135 -1.10 -16.77 13.27
CA PRO A 135 -1.86 -15.96 12.32
C PRO A 135 -3.05 -16.69 11.69
N TYR A 136 -2.88 -17.98 11.37
CA TYR A 136 -3.92 -18.79 10.74
C TYR A 136 -5.04 -19.26 11.68
N ASN A 137 -4.92 -19.02 13.00
CA ASN A 137 -6.04 -19.19 13.93
C ASN A 137 -7.07 -18.07 13.79
N LEU A 138 -6.66 -16.92 13.23
CA LEU A 138 -7.56 -15.79 13.00
C LEU A 138 -8.37 -15.95 11.70
N PRO A 139 -9.60 -15.41 11.65
CA PRO A 139 -10.37 -15.31 10.42
C PRO A 139 -9.60 -14.58 9.31
N TYR A 140 -9.85 -14.94 8.05
CA TYR A 140 -9.18 -14.33 6.89
C TYR A 140 -9.23 -12.80 6.91
N SER A 141 -10.36 -12.21 7.30
CA SER A 141 -10.51 -10.75 7.42
C SER A 141 -9.51 -10.14 8.40
N LYS A 142 -9.28 -10.76 9.57
CA LYS A 142 -8.28 -10.30 10.55
C LYS A 142 -6.84 -10.47 10.07
N ARG A 143 -6.53 -11.46 9.22
CA ARG A 143 -5.16 -11.65 8.69
C ARG A 143 -4.70 -10.46 7.86
N LYS A 144 -5.60 -9.76 7.17
CA LYS A 144 -5.26 -8.51 6.46
C LYS A 144 -4.68 -7.46 7.40
N PHE A 145 -5.23 -7.34 8.60
CA PHE A 145 -4.70 -6.38 9.60
C PHE A 145 -3.33 -6.77 10.12
N ILE A 146 -3.00 -8.08 10.18
CA ILE A 146 -1.64 -8.53 10.53
C ILE A 146 -0.62 -8.02 9.50
N THR A 147 -0.92 -8.17 8.20
CA THR A 147 -0.03 -7.69 7.14
C THR A 147 0.08 -6.17 7.11
N ILE A 148 -1.01 -5.44 7.40
CA ILE A 148 -0.98 -3.98 7.55
C ILE A 148 -0.10 -3.59 8.74
N ALA A 149 -0.28 -4.23 9.90
CA ALA A 149 0.50 -3.95 11.10
C ALA A 149 2.01 -4.20 10.88
N ALA A 150 2.37 -5.30 10.20
CA ALA A 150 3.75 -5.62 9.87
C ALA A 150 4.42 -4.54 9.01
N ILE A 151 3.69 -4.00 8.02
CA ILE A 151 4.19 -2.90 7.17
C ILE A 151 4.25 -1.58 7.95
N VAL A 152 3.19 -1.23 8.69
CA VAL A 152 3.12 0.04 9.42
C VAL A 152 4.16 0.10 10.54
N ALA A 153 4.47 -1.02 11.21
CA ALA A 153 5.50 -1.11 12.22
C ALA A 153 6.88 -0.66 11.71
N MET A 154 7.20 -0.95 10.46
CA MET A 154 8.46 -0.53 9.82
C MET A 154 8.52 0.97 9.55
N ASP A 155 7.39 1.69 9.70
CA ASP A 155 7.25 3.14 9.53
C ASP A 155 7.67 3.68 8.15
N PRO A 156 7.28 3.04 7.04
CA PRO A 156 7.62 3.55 5.71
C PRO A 156 6.94 4.90 5.47
N LYS A 157 7.47 5.69 4.53
CA LYS A 157 6.86 6.97 4.16
C LYS A 157 5.63 6.79 3.27
N VAL A 158 5.65 5.78 2.42
CA VAL A 158 4.54 5.39 1.55
C VAL A 158 4.00 4.05 1.99
N VAL A 159 2.70 3.93 2.18
CA VAL A 159 1.98 2.68 2.47
C VAL A 159 1.03 2.39 1.32
N ILE A 160 1.24 1.29 0.65
CA ILE A 160 0.37 0.82 -0.43
C ILE A 160 -0.50 -0.32 0.09
N LEU A 161 -1.82 -0.19 -0.09
CA LEU A 161 -2.81 -1.20 0.29
C LEU A 161 -3.49 -1.72 -0.99
N ASP A 162 -3.28 -2.98 -1.31
CA ASP A 162 -3.88 -3.60 -2.50
C ASP A 162 -5.15 -4.37 -2.10
N GLU A 163 -6.32 -3.88 -2.55
CA GLU A 163 -7.66 -4.40 -2.28
C GLU A 163 -7.90 -4.71 -0.78
N PRO A 164 -7.68 -3.75 0.15
CA PRO A 164 -7.76 -4.04 1.58
C PRO A 164 -9.20 -4.28 2.07
N THR A 165 -10.22 -3.81 1.33
CA THR A 165 -11.63 -3.95 1.67
C THR A 165 -12.24 -5.29 1.25
N ALA A 166 -11.54 -6.06 0.41
CA ALA A 166 -12.04 -7.34 -0.08
C ALA A 166 -12.25 -8.34 1.07
N GLY A 167 -13.47 -8.85 1.19
CA GLY A 167 -13.83 -9.83 2.23
C GLY A 167 -13.95 -9.27 3.66
N GLN A 168 -14.00 -7.94 3.81
CA GLN A 168 -14.13 -7.26 5.09
C GLN A 168 -15.59 -6.96 5.43
N ASP A 169 -15.92 -7.05 6.71
CA ASP A 169 -17.19 -6.58 7.25
C ASP A 169 -17.17 -5.05 7.47
N ARG A 170 -18.33 -4.50 7.85
CA ARG A 170 -18.48 -3.05 8.03
C ARG A 170 -17.56 -2.48 9.13
N ALA A 171 -17.35 -3.21 10.22
CA ALA A 171 -16.49 -2.77 11.31
C ALA A 171 -15.02 -2.74 10.86
N SER A 172 -14.58 -3.77 10.15
CA SER A 172 -13.26 -3.86 9.55
C SER A 172 -13.00 -2.76 8.50
N ILE A 173 -13.99 -2.45 7.64
CA ILE A 173 -13.92 -1.33 6.69
C ILE A 173 -13.77 0.01 7.42
N GLN A 174 -14.50 0.21 8.53
CA GLN A 174 -14.35 1.41 9.36
C GLN A 174 -12.93 1.50 9.94
N LEU A 175 -12.41 0.40 10.51
CA LEU A 175 -11.04 0.36 11.05
C LEU A 175 -9.98 0.65 9.98
N LEU A 176 -10.15 0.11 8.77
CA LEU A 176 -9.27 0.42 7.61
C LEU A 176 -9.28 1.92 7.29
N GLY A 177 -10.46 2.53 7.27
CA GLY A 177 -10.58 3.97 7.04
C GLY A 177 -9.89 4.81 8.12
N ASP A 178 -10.03 4.42 9.38
CA ASP A 178 -9.36 5.08 10.50
C ASP A 178 -7.83 4.92 10.41
N ILE A 179 -7.33 3.76 9.96
CA ILE A 179 -5.91 3.53 9.71
C ILE A 179 -5.41 4.46 8.60
N VAL A 180 -6.11 4.52 7.46
CA VAL A 180 -5.76 5.42 6.34
C VAL A 180 -5.68 6.86 6.81
N HIS A 181 -6.67 7.32 7.57
CA HIS A 181 -6.72 8.69 8.09
C HIS A 181 -5.55 8.99 9.05
N LYS A 182 -5.34 8.13 10.05
CA LYS A 182 -4.23 8.27 11.02
C LYS A 182 -2.85 8.26 10.36
N LEU A 183 -2.66 7.47 9.31
CA LEU A 183 -1.40 7.44 8.57
C LEU A 183 -1.19 8.76 7.80
N ALA A 184 -2.23 9.28 7.13
CA ALA A 184 -2.17 10.54 6.42
C ALA A 184 -1.91 11.73 7.38
N GLU A 185 -2.55 11.76 8.56
CA GLU A 185 -2.28 12.75 9.61
C GLU A 185 -0.83 12.74 10.10
N LYS A 186 -0.18 11.57 10.08
CA LYS A 186 1.26 11.41 10.36
C LYS A 186 2.15 11.75 9.14
N ASN A 187 1.62 12.50 8.17
CA ASN A 187 2.32 12.85 6.93
C ASN A 187 2.81 11.65 6.10
N LYS A 188 2.19 10.46 6.26
CA LYS A 188 2.43 9.33 5.36
C LYS A 188 1.65 9.53 4.07
N ILE A 189 2.12 8.91 3.00
CA ILE A 189 1.38 8.77 1.75
C ILE A 189 0.69 7.42 1.80
N VAL A 190 -0.63 7.40 1.66
CA VAL A 190 -1.39 6.15 1.61
C VAL A 190 -1.99 5.99 0.22
N ILE A 191 -1.59 4.94 -0.48
CA ILE A 191 -2.10 4.61 -1.81
C ILE A 191 -2.92 3.33 -1.68
N THR A 192 -4.20 3.39 -2.04
CA THR A 192 -5.08 2.23 -1.93
C THR A 192 -5.67 1.87 -3.28
N ILE A 193 -5.47 0.63 -3.72
CA ILE A 193 -6.22 0.06 -4.84
C ILE A 193 -7.48 -0.55 -4.26
N THR A 194 -8.64 -0.21 -4.79
CA THR A 194 -9.91 -0.80 -4.35
C THR A 194 -11.00 -0.68 -5.42
N HIS A 195 -11.98 -1.57 -5.33
CA HIS A 195 -13.25 -1.52 -6.07
C HIS A 195 -14.42 -1.03 -5.22
N ASP A 196 -14.19 -0.74 -3.94
CA ASP A 196 -15.19 -0.24 -3.00
C ASP A 196 -15.35 1.27 -3.13
N MET A 197 -16.35 1.71 -3.90
CA MET A 197 -16.58 3.12 -4.17
C MET A 197 -17.10 3.87 -2.94
N GLU A 198 -17.82 3.21 -2.02
CA GLU A 198 -18.24 3.84 -0.76
C GLU A 198 -17.03 4.16 0.12
N PHE A 199 -16.09 3.22 0.21
CA PHE A 199 -14.82 3.42 0.90
C PHE A 199 -14.02 4.57 0.29
N VAL A 200 -13.94 4.63 -1.05
CA VAL A 200 -13.24 5.70 -1.77
C VAL A 200 -13.85 7.07 -1.44
N VAL A 201 -15.15 7.22 -1.61
CA VAL A 201 -15.83 8.51 -1.38
C VAL A 201 -15.71 8.97 0.07
N LYS A 202 -15.73 8.03 1.02
CA LYS A 202 -15.70 8.34 2.45
C LYS A 202 -14.32 8.72 2.98
N TYR A 203 -13.25 8.08 2.48
CA TYR A 203 -11.93 8.18 3.11
C TYR A 203 -10.84 8.83 2.25
N PHE A 204 -11.09 9.10 0.97
CA PHE A 204 -10.07 9.67 0.07
C PHE A 204 -10.49 11.03 -0.47
N LYS A 205 -9.50 11.92 -0.58
CA LYS A 205 -9.69 13.26 -1.17
C LYS A 205 -9.22 13.33 -2.62
N ARG A 206 -8.49 12.31 -3.08
CA ARG A 206 -7.97 12.20 -4.44
C ARG A 206 -8.18 10.79 -4.96
N VAL A 207 -8.62 10.69 -6.20
CA VAL A 207 -8.90 9.43 -6.90
C VAL A 207 -8.22 9.46 -8.26
N ILE A 208 -7.45 8.43 -8.54
CA ILE A 208 -6.83 8.21 -9.84
C ILE A 208 -7.59 7.06 -10.52
N VAL A 209 -8.12 7.33 -11.71
CA VAL A 209 -8.81 6.32 -12.53
C VAL A 209 -7.86 5.75 -13.56
N MET A 210 -7.64 4.45 -13.48
CA MET A 210 -6.89 3.72 -14.52
C MET A 210 -7.83 2.90 -15.41
N ALA A 211 -7.66 3.05 -16.72
CA ALA A 211 -8.30 2.22 -17.72
C ALA A 211 -7.35 2.03 -18.90
N GLU A 212 -7.47 0.87 -19.58
CA GLU A 212 -6.64 0.57 -20.75
C GLU A 212 -5.14 0.80 -20.50
N LYS A 213 -4.66 0.42 -19.31
CA LYS A 213 -3.25 0.48 -18.89
C LYS A 213 -2.70 1.90 -18.71
N LYS A 214 -3.56 2.93 -18.71
CA LYS A 214 -3.22 4.36 -18.61
C LYS A 214 -3.96 5.03 -17.46
N VAL A 215 -3.45 6.16 -17.00
CA VAL A 215 -4.23 7.10 -16.20
C VAL A 215 -5.22 7.82 -17.11
N ARG A 216 -6.49 7.79 -16.75
CA ARG A 216 -7.56 8.46 -17.50
C ARG A 216 -8.04 9.73 -16.81
N ARG A 217 -8.13 9.70 -15.50
CA ARG A 217 -8.56 10.84 -14.68
C ARG A 217 -7.78 10.86 -13.36
N ASP A 218 -7.58 12.05 -12.81
CA ASP A 218 -6.95 12.30 -11.52
C ASP A 218 -7.60 13.54 -10.92
N GLY A 219 -8.35 13.39 -9.84
CA GLY A 219 -9.11 14.48 -9.25
C GLY A 219 -9.78 14.10 -7.95
N GLY A 220 -10.63 14.99 -7.42
CA GLY A 220 -11.42 14.69 -6.24
C GLY A 220 -12.56 13.69 -6.51
N PRO A 221 -13.05 12.97 -5.47
CA PRO A 221 -14.15 12.00 -5.65
C PRO A 221 -15.38 12.63 -6.34
N ARG A 222 -15.74 13.87 -6.00
CA ARG A 222 -16.86 14.56 -6.60
C ARG A 222 -16.67 14.74 -8.11
N GLU A 223 -15.51 15.23 -8.51
CA GLU A 223 -15.13 15.42 -9.91
C GLU A 223 -15.15 14.10 -10.70
N ILE A 224 -14.67 13.03 -10.08
CA ILE A 224 -14.57 11.71 -10.72
C ILE A 224 -15.94 11.05 -10.89
N PHE A 225 -16.84 11.15 -9.89
CA PHE A 225 -18.08 10.35 -9.87
C PHE A 225 -19.33 11.11 -10.25
N TRP A 226 -19.36 12.47 -10.15
CA TRP A 226 -20.58 13.25 -10.39
C TRP A 226 -20.47 14.31 -11.49
N ASP A 227 -19.27 14.82 -11.78
CA ASP A 227 -19.07 15.90 -12.75
C ASP A 227 -18.47 15.35 -14.08
N GLY A 228 -18.64 14.07 -14.36
CA GLY A 228 -18.07 13.36 -15.52
C GLY A 228 -19.03 13.11 -16.68
#